data_6c422313ed6b2639051265375c749d14
#
_entry.id   6c422313ed6b2639051265375c749d14
#
_cell.length_a   1.000
_cell.length_b   1.000
_cell.length_c   1.000
_cell.angle_alpha   90.00
_cell.angle_beta   90.00
_cell.angle_gamma   90.00
#
_symmetry.space_group_name_H-M   'P 1'
#
loop_
_entity.id
_entity.type
_entity.pdbx_description
1 polymer ?
#
loop_
_entity_poly.entity_id
_entity_poly.type
_entity_poly.pdbx_seq_one_letter_code
_entity_poly.pdbx_strand_id
1 'polypeptide(L)'
;MGKKAKKANIFAESKIKKLSEKHPLSQPAKRNFRLGNHVKPSIIKSRFVKWPRYVRLQRQKRILLRRLKVPAAIAQFLEPLDKPNTVTLLKALQKYTPETRKEKYERIKQKAQQKAAKGKEGDSNKPCTLKYGLKHVTYLIEQKIAKFVVIASDVDPIENVIFLPTLCKTMDIPYCIV
;
A
#
# COMPACT_ATOMS: atom_id res chain seq x y z
N MET A 1 10.07 4.74 -31.90
CA MET A 1 10.91 3.78 -31.13
C MET A 1 12.39 3.69 -31.57
N GLY A 2 12.79 4.21 -32.74
CA GLY A 2 14.19 4.08 -33.27
C GLY A 2 15.28 4.92 -32.59
N LYS A 3 14.96 6.06 -31.98
CA LYS A 3 16.01 6.98 -31.47
C LYS A 3 16.62 6.55 -30.10
N LYS A 4 15.89 5.83 -29.24
CA LYS A 4 16.41 5.36 -27.95
C LYS A 4 17.37 4.16 -28.09
N ALA A 5 17.10 3.26 -29.03
CA ALA A 5 17.95 2.11 -29.29
C ALA A 5 19.32 2.52 -29.91
N LYS A 6 19.34 3.51 -30.80
CA LYS A 6 20.60 4.05 -31.35
C LYS A 6 21.49 4.72 -30.30
N LYS A 7 20.91 5.48 -29.35
CA LYS A 7 21.70 6.10 -28.27
C LYS A 7 22.33 5.07 -27.34
N ALA A 8 21.62 4.01 -26.99
CA ALA A 8 22.13 2.95 -26.12
C ALA A 8 23.32 2.20 -26.75
N ASN A 9 23.30 1.96 -28.06
CA ASN A 9 24.39 1.34 -28.77
C ASN A 9 25.64 2.25 -28.85
N ILE A 10 25.47 3.54 -29.08
CA ILE A 10 26.60 4.51 -29.14
C ILE A 10 27.31 4.58 -27.78
N PHE A 11 26.58 4.57 -26.66
CA PHE A 11 27.18 4.53 -25.31
C PHE A 11 27.91 3.21 -25.03
N ALA A 12 27.38 2.08 -25.49
CA ALA A 12 28.04 0.79 -25.36
C ALA A 12 29.32 0.72 -26.17
N GLU A 13 29.31 1.19 -27.41
CA GLU A 13 30.47 1.25 -28.30
C GLU A 13 31.57 2.17 -27.77
N SER A 14 31.22 3.35 -27.24
CA SER A 14 32.19 4.27 -26.62
C SER A 14 32.85 3.69 -25.37
N LYS A 15 32.09 2.92 -24.58
CA LYS A 15 32.60 2.24 -23.39
C LYS A 15 33.54 1.08 -23.73
N ILE A 16 33.22 0.33 -24.78
CA ILE A 16 34.04 -0.76 -25.30
C ILE A 16 35.35 -0.18 -25.89
N LYS A 17 35.30 0.93 -26.62
CA LYS A 17 36.46 1.61 -27.18
C LYS A 17 37.40 2.11 -26.08
N LYS A 18 36.90 2.72 -25.03
CA LYS A 18 37.68 3.14 -23.85
C LYS A 18 38.31 1.98 -23.08
N LEU A 19 37.66 0.82 -23.02
CA LEU A 19 38.20 -0.39 -22.40
C LEU A 19 39.31 -1.03 -23.26
N SER A 20 39.18 -1.03 -24.59
CA SER A 20 40.20 -1.53 -25.50
C SER A 20 41.48 -0.64 -25.55
N GLU A 21 41.30 0.67 -25.35
CA GLU A 21 42.45 1.61 -25.22
C GLU A 21 43.21 1.39 -23.90
N LYS A 22 42.53 1.04 -22.80
CA LYS A 22 43.18 0.74 -21.51
C LYS A 22 43.85 -0.62 -21.45
N HIS A 23 43.37 -1.59 -22.21
CA HIS A 23 43.85 -2.97 -22.20
C HIS A 23 43.95 -3.52 -23.62
N PRO A 24 45.05 -3.17 -24.39
CA PRO A 24 45.18 -3.56 -25.78
C PRO A 24 45.19 -5.08 -26.02
N LEU A 25 45.53 -5.87 -24.99
CA LEU A 25 45.47 -7.33 -25.03
C LEU A 25 44.07 -7.90 -24.79
N SER A 26 43.13 -7.10 -24.31
CA SER A 26 41.75 -7.50 -23.99
C SER A 26 40.77 -6.95 -25.02
N GLN A 27 40.93 -7.29 -26.26
CA GLN A 27 39.97 -6.90 -27.29
C GLN A 27 38.71 -7.78 -27.23
N PRO A 28 37.51 -7.17 -27.22
CA PRO A 28 36.28 -7.95 -27.25
C PRO A 28 36.14 -8.64 -28.62
N ALA A 29 36.16 -9.96 -28.62
CA ALA A 29 35.91 -10.73 -29.83
C ALA A 29 34.46 -10.57 -30.29
N LYS A 30 34.23 -10.54 -31.62
CA LYS A 30 32.87 -10.56 -32.18
C LYS A 30 32.16 -11.84 -31.75
N ARG A 31 30.93 -11.69 -31.22
CA ARG A 31 30.12 -12.85 -30.83
C ARG A 31 29.72 -13.64 -32.07
N ASN A 32 30.03 -14.93 -32.04
CA ASN A 32 29.65 -15.88 -33.08
C ASN A 32 28.69 -16.92 -32.50
N PHE A 33 27.46 -16.92 -32.98
CA PHE A 33 26.40 -17.82 -32.50
C PHE A 33 26.15 -19.01 -33.44
N ARG A 34 27.10 -19.32 -34.31
CA ARG A 34 27.04 -20.52 -35.16
C ARG A 34 27.24 -21.79 -34.29
N LEU A 35 26.97 -22.93 -34.90
CA LEU A 35 27.13 -24.23 -34.24
C LEU A 35 28.57 -24.40 -33.67
N GLY A 36 28.69 -24.86 -32.46
CA GLY A 36 30.00 -25.05 -31.79
C GLY A 36 30.66 -23.79 -31.24
N ASN A 37 30.04 -22.61 -31.38
CA ASN A 37 30.58 -21.33 -30.91
C ASN A 37 29.83 -20.81 -29.65
N HIS A 38 29.75 -19.49 -29.49
CA HIS A 38 29.12 -18.88 -28.30
C HIS A 38 27.68 -19.28 -28.14
N VAL A 39 27.31 -19.55 -26.90
CA VAL A 39 25.89 -19.79 -26.53
C VAL A 39 25.10 -18.50 -26.67
N LYS A 40 23.94 -18.54 -27.33
CA LYS A 40 23.03 -17.38 -27.41
C LYS A 40 22.71 -16.88 -26.00
N PRO A 41 22.75 -15.55 -25.79
CA PRO A 41 22.28 -15.01 -24.53
C PRO A 41 20.87 -15.53 -24.25
N SER A 42 20.66 -16.01 -23.05
CA SER A 42 19.39 -16.61 -22.69
C SER A 42 18.26 -15.59 -22.84
N ILE A 43 17.32 -15.91 -23.68
CA ILE A 43 16.00 -15.25 -23.74
C ILE A 43 15.38 -15.30 -22.34
N ILE A 44 14.58 -14.32 -22.02
CA ILE A 44 13.87 -14.23 -20.72
C ILE A 44 13.31 -15.61 -20.34
N LYS A 45 13.95 -16.27 -19.42
CA LYS A 45 13.58 -17.63 -18.95
C LYS A 45 12.49 -17.61 -17.87
N SER A 46 11.95 -16.45 -17.53
CA SER A 46 10.97 -16.28 -16.43
C SER A 46 9.78 -17.24 -16.55
N ARG A 47 9.37 -17.59 -17.76
CA ARG A 47 8.29 -18.55 -18.02
C ARG A 47 8.63 -19.98 -17.60
N PHE A 48 9.90 -20.38 -17.68
CA PHE A 48 10.37 -21.75 -17.43
C PHE A 48 11.03 -21.94 -16.07
N VAL A 49 11.14 -20.87 -15.28
CA VAL A 49 11.73 -20.91 -13.95
C VAL A 49 10.74 -21.58 -12.98
N LYS A 50 11.24 -22.51 -12.17
CA LYS A 50 10.50 -23.03 -11.03
C LYS A 50 10.49 -21.98 -9.91
N TRP A 51 9.46 -21.16 -9.89
CA TRP A 51 9.32 -20.09 -8.90
C TRP A 51 9.16 -20.66 -7.47
N PRO A 52 9.64 -19.95 -6.45
CA PRO A 52 9.36 -20.30 -5.06
C PRO A 52 7.86 -20.44 -4.79
N ARG A 53 7.52 -21.22 -3.79
CA ARG A 53 6.13 -21.58 -3.49
C ARG A 53 5.23 -20.37 -3.25
N TYR A 54 5.73 -19.38 -2.52
CA TYR A 54 4.98 -18.15 -2.24
C TYR A 54 4.64 -17.34 -3.51
N VAL A 55 5.58 -17.25 -4.46
CA VAL A 55 5.35 -16.56 -5.74
C VAL A 55 4.27 -17.25 -6.56
N ARG A 56 4.31 -18.61 -6.58
CA ARG A 56 3.28 -19.41 -7.28
C ARG A 56 1.91 -19.20 -6.66
N LEU A 57 1.80 -19.22 -5.34
CA LEU A 57 0.55 -19.00 -4.61
C LEU A 57 -0.02 -17.60 -4.86
N GLN A 58 0.81 -16.56 -4.81
CA GLN A 58 0.38 -15.20 -5.09
C GLN A 58 -0.17 -15.06 -6.53
N ARG A 59 0.52 -15.66 -7.50
CA ARG A 59 0.08 -15.65 -8.89
C ARG A 59 -1.22 -16.44 -9.09
N GLN A 60 -1.34 -17.61 -8.48
CA GLN A 60 -2.55 -18.44 -8.51
C GLN A 60 -3.75 -17.70 -7.89
N LYS A 61 -3.58 -17.08 -6.73
CA LYS A 61 -4.62 -16.25 -6.09
C LYS A 61 -5.10 -15.16 -7.04
N ARG A 62 -4.19 -14.41 -7.66
CA ARG A 62 -4.53 -13.35 -8.62
C ARG A 62 -5.30 -13.87 -9.83
N ILE A 63 -4.89 -15.01 -10.38
CA ILE A 63 -5.58 -15.62 -11.54
C ILE A 63 -6.97 -16.10 -11.14
N LEU A 64 -7.12 -16.77 -10.01
CA LEU A 64 -8.39 -17.26 -9.51
C LEU A 64 -9.39 -16.12 -9.27
N LEU A 65 -8.96 -15.04 -8.63
CA LEU A 65 -9.81 -13.86 -8.41
C LEU A 65 -10.32 -13.22 -9.72
N ARG A 66 -9.55 -13.33 -10.80
CA ARG A 66 -9.96 -12.82 -12.12
C ARG A 66 -10.88 -13.75 -12.88
N ARG A 67 -10.81 -15.07 -12.64
CA ARG A 67 -11.53 -16.08 -13.43
C ARG A 67 -12.80 -16.59 -12.76
N LEU A 68 -12.83 -16.56 -11.44
CA LEU A 68 -14.01 -16.96 -10.69
C LEU A 68 -15.01 -15.80 -10.59
N LYS A 69 -16.29 -16.13 -10.51
CA LYS A 69 -17.32 -15.16 -10.14
C LYS A 69 -17.16 -14.80 -8.67
N VAL A 70 -16.74 -13.57 -8.38
CA VAL A 70 -16.56 -13.08 -7.02
C VAL A 70 -17.86 -12.45 -6.54
N PRO A 71 -18.37 -12.79 -5.36
CA PRO A 71 -19.53 -12.13 -4.77
C PRO A 71 -19.31 -10.63 -4.59
N ALA A 72 -20.36 -9.81 -4.74
CA ALA A 72 -20.26 -8.37 -4.65
C ALA A 72 -19.66 -7.89 -3.31
N ALA A 73 -19.96 -8.59 -2.22
CA ALA A 73 -19.42 -8.31 -0.90
C ALA A 73 -17.88 -8.39 -0.82
N ILE A 74 -17.27 -9.27 -1.61
CA ILE A 74 -15.81 -9.43 -1.68
C ILE A 74 -15.24 -8.55 -2.81
N ALA A 75 -15.93 -8.44 -3.91
CA ALA A 75 -15.48 -7.69 -5.09
C ALA A 75 -15.20 -6.21 -4.77
N GLN A 76 -15.98 -5.59 -3.89
CA GLN A 76 -15.78 -4.20 -3.47
C GLN A 76 -14.40 -3.93 -2.83
N PHE A 77 -13.76 -4.95 -2.24
CA PHE A 77 -12.40 -4.84 -1.68
C PHE A 77 -11.29 -4.95 -2.74
N LEU A 78 -11.63 -5.40 -3.96
CA LEU A 78 -10.68 -5.46 -5.08
C LEU A 78 -10.49 -4.11 -5.78
N GLU A 79 -11.44 -3.20 -5.61
CA GLU A 79 -11.44 -1.86 -6.20
C GLU A 79 -11.47 -0.79 -5.10
N PRO A 80 -10.35 -0.57 -4.38
CA PRO A 80 -10.25 0.46 -3.36
C PRO A 80 -10.31 1.85 -3.98
N LEU A 81 -10.43 2.87 -3.11
CA LEU A 81 -10.43 4.27 -3.50
C LEU A 81 -9.16 4.64 -4.27
N ASP A 82 -9.29 5.47 -5.31
CA ASP A 82 -8.18 5.96 -6.12
C ASP A 82 -7.11 6.67 -5.29
N LYS A 83 -5.86 6.52 -5.70
CA LYS A 83 -4.69 7.07 -5.01
C LYS A 83 -4.79 8.58 -4.70
N PRO A 84 -5.18 9.48 -5.62
CA PRO A 84 -5.34 10.92 -5.32
C PRO A 84 -6.44 11.18 -4.29
N ASN A 85 -7.57 10.47 -4.37
CA ASN A 85 -8.66 10.58 -3.41
C ASN A 85 -8.25 10.06 -2.02
N THR A 86 -7.50 8.96 -1.96
CA THR A 86 -6.92 8.43 -0.73
C THR A 86 -6.00 9.45 -0.06
N VAL A 87 -5.12 10.10 -0.81
CA VAL A 87 -4.23 11.13 -0.26
C VAL A 87 -5.03 12.32 0.30
N THR A 88 -6.06 12.74 -0.39
CA THR A 88 -6.96 13.83 0.06
C THR A 88 -7.68 13.45 1.34
N LEU A 89 -8.21 12.23 1.41
CA LEU A 89 -8.85 11.68 2.60
C LEU A 89 -7.88 11.63 3.79
N LEU A 90 -6.68 11.09 3.60
CA LEU A 90 -5.68 11.00 4.67
C LEU A 90 -5.24 12.37 5.19
N LYS A 91 -5.09 13.36 4.31
CA LYS A 91 -4.83 14.76 4.71
C LYS A 91 -5.97 15.33 5.56
N ALA A 92 -7.22 15.04 5.21
CA ALA A 92 -8.38 15.47 6.01
C ALA A 92 -8.40 14.79 7.38
N LEU A 93 -8.11 13.49 7.42
CA LEU A 93 -8.06 12.70 8.66
C LEU A 93 -6.91 13.08 9.59
N GLN A 94 -5.82 13.62 9.04
CA GLN A 94 -4.67 14.08 9.84
C GLN A 94 -5.07 15.10 10.91
N LYS A 95 -6.10 15.92 10.66
CA LYS A 95 -6.60 16.90 11.63
C LYS A 95 -7.22 16.25 12.87
N TYR A 96 -7.63 15.01 12.78
CA TYR A 96 -8.27 14.24 13.86
C TYR A 96 -7.33 13.20 14.48
N THR A 97 -6.04 13.33 14.23
CA THR A 97 -5.03 12.44 14.82
C THR A 97 -5.11 12.45 16.34
N PRO A 98 -5.14 11.29 17.00
CA PRO A 98 -5.15 11.23 18.46
C PRO A 98 -3.86 11.79 19.04
N GLU A 99 -3.97 12.40 20.21
CA GLU A 99 -2.83 12.96 20.94
C GLU A 99 -1.75 11.92 21.22
N THR A 100 -0.50 12.35 21.16
CA THR A 100 0.67 11.54 21.52
C THR A 100 0.72 11.28 23.04
N ARG A 101 1.47 10.27 23.46
CA ARG A 101 1.66 9.98 24.89
C ARG A 101 2.21 11.17 25.69
N LYS A 102 3.07 11.97 25.08
CA LYS A 102 3.66 13.17 25.70
C LYS A 102 2.61 14.26 25.89
N GLU A 103 1.88 14.61 24.85
CA GLU A 103 0.80 15.59 24.86
C GLU A 103 -0.30 15.21 25.87
N LYS A 104 -0.65 13.92 25.93
CA LYS A 104 -1.59 13.42 26.93
C LYS A 104 -1.11 13.66 28.35
N TYR A 105 0.15 13.38 28.62
CA TYR A 105 0.76 13.60 29.94
C TYR A 105 0.76 15.08 30.31
N GLU A 106 1.15 15.96 29.40
CA GLU A 106 1.16 17.41 29.57
C GLU A 106 -0.26 17.95 29.81
N ARG A 107 -1.23 17.50 29.04
CA ARG A 107 -2.64 17.86 29.21
C ARG A 107 -3.18 17.46 30.58
N ILE A 108 -2.87 16.25 31.05
CA ILE A 108 -3.29 15.78 32.38
C ILE A 108 -2.63 16.62 33.47
N LYS A 109 -1.34 16.92 33.33
CA LYS A 109 -0.59 17.76 34.28
C LYS A 109 -1.16 19.18 34.34
N GLN A 110 -1.44 19.79 33.20
CA GLN A 110 -2.08 21.11 33.13
C GLN A 110 -3.46 21.13 33.78
N LYS A 111 -4.28 20.10 33.52
CA LYS A 111 -5.59 19.98 34.16
C LYS A 111 -5.50 19.84 35.68
N ALA A 112 -4.54 19.06 36.18
CA ALA A 112 -4.31 18.91 37.61
C ALA A 112 -3.90 20.26 38.25
N GLN A 113 -3.04 21.02 37.60
CA GLN A 113 -2.63 22.36 38.06
C GLN A 113 -3.83 23.35 38.03
N GLN A 114 -4.66 23.31 37.01
CA GLN A 114 -5.86 24.16 36.92
C GLN A 114 -6.90 23.80 37.97
N LYS A 115 -7.10 22.50 38.28
CA LYS A 115 -7.97 22.06 39.38
C LYS A 115 -7.46 22.55 40.74
N ALA A 116 -6.16 22.44 40.97
CA ALA A 116 -5.53 22.93 42.23
C ALA A 116 -5.69 24.45 42.36
N ALA A 117 -5.61 25.21 41.27
CA ALA A 117 -5.70 26.67 41.33
C ALA A 117 -7.16 27.22 41.36
N LYS A 118 -8.09 26.56 40.71
CA LYS A 118 -9.48 27.10 40.50
C LYS A 118 -10.59 26.34 41.22
N GLY A 119 -10.32 25.20 41.85
CA GLY A 119 -11.32 24.45 42.63
C GLY A 119 -12.49 23.86 41.84
N LYS A 120 -12.63 24.14 40.53
CA LYS A 120 -13.70 23.66 39.66
C LYS A 120 -13.18 22.80 38.53
N GLU A 121 -13.93 21.76 38.17
CA GLU A 121 -13.69 21.03 36.94
C GLU A 121 -13.96 21.94 35.73
N GLY A 122 -12.93 22.31 35.00
CA GLY A 122 -13.14 22.96 33.72
C GLY A 122 -13.83 22.00 32.77
N ASP A 123 -14.86 22.45 32.07
CA ASP A 123 -15.54 21.73 31.00
C ASP A 123 -14.53 21.14 30.00
N SER A 124 -14.33 19.85 30.09
CA SER A 124 -13.44 19.17 29.15
C SER A 124 -14.27 18.59 28.02
N ASN A 125 -14.58 19.42 27.03
CA ASN A 125 -15.07 18.89 25.77
C ASN A 125 -14.09 17.83 25.27
N LYS A 126 -14.59 16.61 25.09
CA LYS A 126 -13.80 15.52 24.51
C LYS A 126 -13.38 15.92 23.09
N PRO A 127 -12.09 15.95 22.78
CA PRO A 127 -11.65 16.25 21.42
C PRO A 127 -12.17 15.18 20.45
N CYS A 128 -12.64 15.62 19.30
CA CYS A 128 -13.05 14.74 18.23
C CYS A 128 -11.80 14.11 17.62
N THR A 129 -11.54 12.85 17.90
CA THR A 129 -10.36 12.11 17.45
C THR A 129 -10.76 10.86 16.70
N LEU A 130 -9.89 10.41 15.80
CA LEU A 130 -10.04 9.12 15.12
C LEU A 130 -10.16 7.98 16.15
N LYS A 131 -11.07 7.08 15.89
CA LYS A 131 -11.27 5.85 16.65
C LYS A 131 -10.86 4.66 15.80
N TYR A 132 -10.24 3.67 16.39
CA TYR A 132 -9.73 2.49 15.72
C TYR A 132 -9.95 1.24 16.58
N GLY A 133 -9.78 0.10 15.96
CA GLY A 133 -10.02 -1.21 16.56
C GLY A 133 -11.39 -1.74 16.18
N LEU A 134 -11.43 -2.95 15.61
CA LEU A 134 -12.61 -3.56 15.00
C LEU A 134 -13.81 -3.55 15.94
N LYS A 135 -13.67 -4.11 17.16
CA LYS A 135 -14.72 -4.17 18.16
C LYS A 135 -15.28 -2.78 18.53
N HIS A 136 -14.39 -1.79 18.68
CA HIS A 136 -14.80 -0.44 19.04
C HIS A 136 -15.50 0.26 17.89
N VAL A 137 -14.99 0.12 16.67
CA VAL A 137 -15.60 0.71 15.46
C VAL A 137 -16.98 0.11 15.22
N THR A 138 -17.14 -1.21 15.34
CA THR A 138 -18.45 -1.89 15.22
C THR A 138 -19.47 -1.32 16.19
N TYR A 139 -19.10 -1.19 17.47
CA TYR A 139 -19.95 -0.57 18.47
C TYR A 139 -20.35 0.87 18.11
N LEU A 140 -19.40 1.69 17.62
CA LEU A 140 -19.70 3.07 17.24
C LEU A 140 -20.62 3.17 16.01
N ILE A 141 -20.55 2.20 15.10
CA ILE A 141 -21.47 2.09 13.96
C ILE A 141 -22.87 1.72 14.43
N GLU A 142 -23.00 0.70 15.26
CA GLU A 142 -24.29 0.23 15.83
C GLU A 142 -25.00 1.33 16.60
N GLN A 143 -24.26 2.15 17.34
CA GLN A 143 -24.81 3.29 18.09
C GLN A 143 -25.01 4.56 17.23
N LYS A 144 -24.75 4.52 15.93
CA LYS A 144 -24.80 5.69 15.00
C LYS A 144 -23.97 6.90 15.45
N ILE A 145 -22.92 6.65 16.24
CA ILE A 145 -22.00 7.72 16.70
C ILE A 145 -20.95 8.01 15.63
N ALA A 146 -20.55 7.00 14.85
CA ALA A 146 -19.60 7.13 13.77
C ALA A 146 -20.21 7.99 12.65
N LYS A 147 -19.48 9.03 12.21
CA LYS A 147 -19.90 9.90 11.11
C LYS A 147 -19.35 9.42 9.75
N PHE A 148 -18.24 8.75 9.77
CA PHE A 148 -17.57 8.25 8.56
C PHE A 148 -16.67 7.06 8.93
N VAL A 149 -16.64 6.04 8.11
CA VAL A 149 -15.87 4.82 8.35
C VAL A 149 -14.88 4.59 7.21
N VAL A 150 -13.63 4.31 7.56
CA VAL A 150 -12.57 3.94 6.61
C VAL A 150 -12.19 2.49 6.86
N ILE A 151 -12.24 1.69 5.81
CA ILE A 151 -11.98 0.25 5.85
C ILE A 151 -10.77 -0.04 4.99
N ALA A 152 -9.80 -0.80 5.48
CA ALA A 152 -8.66 -1.23 4.70
C ALA A 152 -9.05 -2.35 3.73
N SER A 153 -8.51 -2.33 2.51
CA SER A 153 -8.78 -3.32 1.46
C SER A 153 -7.92 -4.58 1.56
N ASP A 154 -6.77 -4.49 2.22
CA ASP A 154 -5.73 -5.52 2.27
C ASP A 154 -5.75 -6.39 3.53
N VAL A 155 -6.87 -6.37 4.27
CA VAL A 155 -7.00 -7.15 5.51
C VAL A 155 -7.08 -8.65 5.20
N ASP A 156 -6.22 -9.43 5.84
CA ASP A 156 -6.20 -10.88 5.77
C ASP A 156 -6.30 -11.48 7.19
N PRO A 157 -7.32 -12.26 7.51
CA PRO A 157 -8.43 -12.73 6.67
C PRO A 157 -9.52 -11.67 6.41
N ILE A 158 -10.13 -11.73 5.23
CA ILE A 158 -11.17 -10.77 4.77
C ILE A 158 -12.45 -10.84 5.61
N GLU A 159 -12.72 -11.98 6.23
CA GLU A 159 -13.88 -12.22 7.08
C GLU A 159 -13.99 -11.21 8.24
N ASN A 160 -12.86 -10.67 8.68
CA ASN A 160 -12.82 -9.69 9.76
C ASN A 160 -13.46 -8.34 9.36
N VAL A 161 -13.52 -8.02 8.07
CA VAL A 161 -13.98 -6.70 7.60
C VAL A 161 -15.15 -6.78 6.62
N ILE A 162 -15.48 -7.96 6.09
CA ILE A 162 -16.48 -8.16 5.04
C ILE A 162 -17.88 -7.69 5.44
N PHE A 163 -18.21 -7.74 6.72
CA PHE A 163 -19.52 -7.33 7.25
C PHE A 163 -19.65 -5.82 7.45
N LEU A 164 -18.55 -5.09 7.60
CA LEU A 164 -18.55 -3.65 7.89
C LEU A 164 -19.27 -2.80 6.84
N PRO A 165 -19.07 -2.99 5.52
CA PRO A 165 -19.80 -2.26 4.49
C PRO A 165 -21.30 -2.45 4.59
N THR A 166 -21.75 -3.68 4.85
CA THR A 166 -23.18 -3.99 5.01
C THR A 166 -23.75 -3.33 6.25
N LEU A 167 -23.03 -3.41 7.38
CA LEU A 167 -23.41 -2.76 8.63
C LEU A 167 -23.50 -1.23 8.46
N CYS A 168 -22.52 -0.61 7.81
CA CYS A 168 -22.55 0.83 7.52
C CYS A 168 -23.76 1.22 6.67
N LYS A 169 -24.09 0.43 5.64
CA LYS A 169 -25.28 0.65 4.79
C LYS A 169 -26.57 0.55 5.59
N THR A 170 -26.68 -0.44 6.45
CA THR A 170 -27.88 -0.65 7.29
C THR A 170 -28.08 0.50 8.30
N MET A 171 -26.99 1.09 8.78
CA MET A 171 -27.01 2.20 9.73
C MET A 171 -26.98 3.59 9.09
N ASP A 172 -26.99 3.68 7.75
CA ASP A 172 -26.88 4.92 6.96
C ASP A 172 -25.62 5.74 7.26
N ILE A 173 -24.50 5.06 7.49
CA ILE A 173 -23.21 5.70 7.75
C ILE A 173 -22.34 5.62 6.48
N PRO A 174 -21.84 6.75 5.98
CA PRO A 174 -20.94 6.75 4.83
C PRO A 174 -19.62 6.04 5.14
N TYR A 175 -19.14 5.23 4.20
CA TYR A 175 -17.89 4.52 4.33
C TYR A 175 -17.07 4.55 3.03
N CYS A 176 -15.78 4.31 3.14
CA CYS A 176 -14.91 4.08 1.98
C CYS A 176 -13.95 2.92 2.26
N ILE A 177 -13.50 2.28 1.19
CA ILE A 177 -12.49 1.21 1.20
C ILE A 177 -11.20 1.81 0.61
N VAL A 178 -10.08 1.65 1.34
CA VAL A 178 -8.78 2.28 1.01
C VAL A 178 -7.68 1.23 0.92
#